data_1e595ffc2fdb57d827e5ec7568d7d613
#
_entry.id   1e595ffc2fdb57d827e5ec7568d7d613
#
_cell.length_a   1.000
_cell.length_b   1.000
_cell.length_c   1.000
_cell.angle_alpha   90.00
_cell.angle_beta   90.00
_cell.angle_gamma   90.00
#
_symmetry.space_group_name_H-M   'P 1'
#
loop_
_entity.id
_entity.type
_entity.pdbx_description
1 polymer ?
#
loop_
_entity_poly.entity_id
_entity_poly.type
_entity_poly.pdbx_seq_one_letter_code
_entity_poly.pdbx_strand_id
1 'polypeptide(L)'
;MDIVTNVKLKMDDQYSFSISQEMAPRHLVEVALVYRRDGVPKGFVPCMYWATSWVGEDYDDDVIRLLNGHDVADLLLLAKEYIYTKENR
;
A
#
# COMPACT_ATOMS: atom_id res chain seq x y z
N MET A 1 -1.97 -19.33 18.70
CA MET A 1 -2.09 -19.11 17.24
C MET A 1 -1.93 -17.63 16.93
N ASP A 2 -1.06 -17.35 16.01
CA ASP A 2 -0.79 -15.95 15.65
C ASP A 2 -1.73 -15.51 14.57
N ILE A 3 -2.53 -14.47 14.89
CA ILE A 3 -3.44 -13.88 13.92
C ILE A 3 -2.74 -12.67 13.32
N VAL A 4 -2.46 -12.75 12.02
CA VAL A 4 -1.93 -11.60 11.29
C VAL A 4 -3.10 -10.70 10.96
N THR A 5 -3.06 -9.47 11.47
CA THR A 5 -4.10 -8.49 11.21
C THR A 5 -3.85 -7.84 9.85
N ASN A 6 -4.90 -7.81 9.04
CA ASN A 6 -4.89 -7.09 7.76
C ASN A 6 -6.05 -6.10 7.75
N VAL A 7 -5.75 -4.86 7.42
CA VAL A 7 -6.74 -3.80 7.25
C VAL A 7 -6.65 -3.28 5.83
N LYS A 8 -7.80 -3.19 5.17
CA LYS A 8 -7.88 -2.61 3.82
C LYS A 8 -8.69 -1.33 3.89
N LEU A 9 -8.05 -0.23 3.60
CA LEU A 9 -8.70 1.07 3.52
C LEU A 9 -9.12 1.30 2.08
N LYS A 10 -10.42 1.36 1.84
CA LYS A 10 -10.94 1.69 0.52
C LYS A 10 -10.62 3.16 0.22
N MET A 11 -9.79 3.39 -0.80
CA MET A 11 -9.42 4.73 -1.22
C MET A 11 -10.45 5.31 -2.18
N ASP A 12 -10.88 4.49 -3.14
CA ASP A 12 -11.95 4.80 -4.09
C ASP A 12 -12.48 3.46 -4.65
N ASP A 13 -13.21 3.50 -5.75
CA ASP A 13 -13.78 2.29 -6.35
C ASP A 13 -12.72 1.37 -6.97
N GLN A 14 -11.54 1.91 -7.28
CA GLN A 14 -10.49 1.16 -7.97
C GLN A 14 -9.30 0.79 -7.09
N TYR A 15 -9.12 1.45 -5.94
CA TYR A 15 -7.91 1.28 -5.12
C TYR A 15 -8.24 1.08 -3.66
N SER A 16 -7.48 0.20 -3.03
CA SER A 16 -7.47 0.01 -1.58
C SER A 16 -6.04 0.02 -1.07
N PHE A 17 -5.83 0.60 0.10
CA PHE A 17 -4.54 0.61 0.77
C PHE A 17 -4.55 -0.50 1.81
N SER A 18 -3.68 -1.49 1.63
CA SER A 18 -3.61 -2.67 2.49
C SER A 18 -2.51 -2.49 3.53
N ILE A 19 -2.85 -2.71 4.79
CA ILE A 19 -1.92 -2.66 5.91
C ILE A 19 -1.97 -4.01 6.60
N SER A 20 -0.84 -4.71 6.66
CA SER A 20 -0.75 -6.01 7.29
C SER A 20 0.32 -5.99 8.37
N GLN A 21 0.02 -6.63 9.51
CA GLN A 21 0.99 -6.78 10.57
C GLN A 21 2.11 -7.72 10.13
N GLU A 22 3.36 -7.36 10.41
CA GLU A 22 4.49 -8.24 10.19
C GLU A 22 4.43 -9.44 11.14
N MET A 23 4.93 -10.57 10.68
CA MET A 23 5.04 -11.76 11.52
C MET A 23 6.08 -11.55 12.63
N ALA A 24 7.20 -10.94 12.31
CA ALA A 24 8.25 -10.57 13.25
C ALA A 24 9.13 -9.48 12.63
N PRO A 25 9.32 -8.34 13.29
CA PRO A 25 8.73 -7.94 14.58
C PRO A 25 7.28 -7.46 14.46
N ARG A 26 6.44 -7.84 15.40
CA ARG A 26 4.99 -7.61 15.35
C ARG A 26 4.55 -6.16 15.51
N HIS A 27 5.42 -5.29 16.01
CA HIS A 27 5.08 -3.88 16.15
C HIS A 27 5.24 -3.09 14.84
N LEU A 28 5.72 -3.75 13.79
CA LEU A 28 5.86 -3.17 12.46
C LEU A 28 4.84 -3.76 11.51
N VAL A 29 4.60 -3.05 10.42
CA VAL A 29 3.60 -3.46 9.42
C VAL A 29 4.20 -3.38 8.02
N GLU A 30 3.52 -4.02 7.07
CA GLU A 30 3.79 -3.88 5.66
C GLU A 30 2.58 -3.27 4.97
N VAL A 31 2.80 -2.56 3.87
CA VAL A 31 1.73 -1.93 3.11
C VAL A 31 1.83 -2.26 1.63
N ALA A 32 0.69 -2.22 0.97
CA ALA A 32 0.58 -2.39 -0.47
C ALA A 32 -0.60 -1.58 -0.99
N LEU A 33 -0.52 -1.12 -2.23
CA LEU A 33 -1.64 -0.50 -2.91
C LEU A 33 -2.28 -1.53 -3.83
N VAL A 34 -3.54 -1.83 -3.59
CA VAL A 34 -4.30 -2.87 -4.30
C VAL A 34 -5.17 -2.20 -5.37
N TYR A 35 -5.06 -2.69 -6.59
CA TYR A 35 -5.94 -2.29 -7.69
C TYR A 35 -7.16 -3.21 -7.70
N ARG A 36 -8.32 -2.60 -7.85
CA ARG A 36 -9.59 -3.32 -7.88
C ARG A 36 -10.35 -2.98 -9.17
N ARG A 37 -11.14 -3.93 -9.63
CA ARG A 37 -12.06 -3.73 -10.75
C ARG A 37 -13.41 -4.36 -10.40
N ASP A 38 -14.49 -3.60 -10.53
CA ASP A 38 -15.84 -4.06 -10.21
C ASP A 38 -15.94 -4.62 -8.77
N GLY A 39 -15.22 -4.00 -7.84
CA GLY A 39 -15.23 -4.40 -6.44
C GLY A 39 -14.37 -5.61 -6.12
N VAL A 40 -13.69 -6.19 -7.10
CA VAL A 40 -12.85 -7.38 -6.93
C VAL A 40 -11.38 -7.01 -7.01
N PRO A 41 -10.54 -7.43 -6.04
CA PRO A 41 -9.09 -7.22 -6.13
C PRO A 41 -8.52 -7.90 -7.37
N LYS A 42 -7.72 -7.17 -8.16
CA LYS A 42 -7.09 -7.68 -9.37
C LYS A 42 -5.58 -7.83 -9.26
N GLY A 43 -4.96 -7.14 -8.32
CA GLY A 43 -3.53 -7.22 -8.13
C GLY A 43 -3.01 -6.02 -7.38
N PHE A 44 -1.69 -5.96 -7.27
CA PHE A 44 -1.01 -4.86 -6.59
C PHE A 44 -0.46 -3.87 -7.59
N VAL A 45 -0.48 -2.60 -7.22
CA VAL A 45 0.26 -1.58 -7.97
C VAL A 45 1.73 -1.69 -7.53
N PRO A 46 2.68 -1.85 -8.46
CA PRO A 46 4.10 -1.87 -8.08
C PRO A 46 4.49 -0.61 -7.31
N CYS A 47 5.23 -0.78 -6.23
CA CYS A 47 5.58 0.34 -5.35
C CYS A 47 6.38 1.42 -6.06
N MET A 48 7.16 1.06 -7.07
CA MET A 48 7.90 2.02 -7.88
C MET A 48 7.00 3.03 -8.60
N TYR A 49 5.72 2.72 -8.79
CA TYR A 49 4.78 3.63 -9.45
C TYR A 49 4.08 4.58 -8.48
N TRP A 50 3.71 4.10 -7.29
CA TRP A 50 2.97 4.94 -6.36
C TRP A 50 3.81 5.49 -5.21
N ALA A 51 4.98 4.93 -4.98
CA ALA A 51 5.84 5.29 -3.86
C ALA A 51 7.31 5.44 -4.29
N THR A 52 7.55 5.93 -5.51
CA THR A 52 8.91 6.08 -6.07
C THR A 52 9.83 6.90 -5.16
N SER A 53 9.31 7.97 -4.56
CA SER A 53 10.09 8.83 -3.67
C SER A 53 10.52 8.12 -2.39
N TRP A 54 9.84 7.02 -2.04
CA TRP A 54 10.17 6.23 -0.85
C TRP A 54 11.12 5.09 -1.19
N VAL A 55 10.83 4.33 -2.25
CA VAL A 55 11.53 3.08 -2.55
C VAL A 55 12.55 3.19 -3.68
N GLY A 56 12.48 4.22 -4.52
CA GLY A 56 13.35 4.36 -5.69
C GLY A 56 12.76 3.69 -6.93
N GLU A 57 13.41 3.96 -8.07
CA GLU A 57 12.92 3.52 -9.38
C GLU A 57 13.20 2.04 -9.67
N ASP A 58 14.14 1.44 -8.94
CA ASP A 58 14.57 0.07 -9.18
C ASP A 58 13.89 -0.94 -8.24
N TYR A 59 12.98 -0.48 -7.40
CA TYR A 59 12.30 -1.35 -6.44
C TYR A 59 11.23 -2.17 -7.16
N ASP A 60 11.40 -3.49 -7.19
CA ASP A 60 10.54 -4.38 -7.97
C ASP A 60 9.49 -5.13 -7.15
N ASP A 61 9.35 -4.81 -5.86
CA ASP A 61 8.34 -5.43 -5.00
C ASP A 61 7.05 -4.61 -5.01
N ASP A 62 5.94 -5.29 -4.72
CA ASP A 62 4.61 -4.69 -4.60
C ASP A 62 4.28 -4.29 -3.15
N VAL A 63 5.14 -4.63 -2.21
CA VAL A 63 4.92 -4.48 -0.78
C VAL A 63 6.11 -3.75 -0.16
N ILE A 64 5.82 -2.82 0.75
CA ILE A 64 6.85 -2.13 1.54
C ILE A 64 6.74 -2.64 2.97
N ARG A 65 7.86 -3.12 3.52
CA ARG A 65 7.89 -3.84 4.80
C ARG A 65 8.56 -3.03 5.91
N LEU A 66 8.40 -3.52 7.14
CA LEU A 66 9.11 -3.03 8.33
C LEU A 66 8.83 -1.56 8.62
N LEU A 67 7.55 -1.18 8.55
CA LEU A 67 7.10 0.21 8.68
C LEU A 67 6.48 0.46 10.05
N ASN A 68 6.74 1.64 10.60
CA ASN A 68 6.03 2.15 11.78
C ASN A 68 4.83 3.02 11.37
N GLY A 69 4.09 3.55 12.36
CA GLY A 69 2.91 4.36 12.08
C GLY A 69 3.18 5.64 11.30
N HIS A 70 4.32 6.29 11.54
CA HIS A 70 4.70 7.50 10.80
C HIS A 70 4.95 7.18 9.33
N ASP A 71 5.64 6.06 9.08
CA ASP A 71 5.90 5.59 7.72
C ASP A 71 4.61 5.29 6.97
N VAL A 72 3.66 4.64 7.64
CA VAL A 72 2.36 4.31 7.05
C VAL A 72 1.61 5.57 6.66
N ALA A 73 1.62 6.59 7.51
CA ALA A 73 0.96 7.86 7.23
C ALA A 73 1.56 8.53 5.98
N ASP A 74 2.89 8.56 5.87
CA ASP A 74 3.58 9.13 4.72
C ASP A 74 3.24 8.37 3.43
N LEU A 75 3.23 7.04 3.51
CA LEU A 75 2.93 6.20 2.35
C LEU A 75 1.46 6.30 1.94
N LEU A 76 0.55 6.43 2.90
CA LEU A 76 -0.87 6.66 2.59
C LEU A 76 -1.05 7.96 1.80
N LEU A 77 -0.28 8.99 2.15
CA LEU A 77 -0.32 10.26 1.43
C LEU A 77 0.19 10.11 -0.01
N LEU A 78 1.26 9.35 -0.22
CA LEU A 78 1.77 9.06 -1.56
C LEU A 78 0.75 8.28 -2.39
N ALA A 79 0.07 7.31 -1.78
CA ALA A 79 -0.99 6.56 -2.45
C ALA A 79 -2.13 7.48 -2.87
N LYS A 80 -2.54 8.38 -1.99
CA LYS A 80 -3.58 9.37 -2.28
C LYS A 80 -3.19 10.25 -3.46
N GLU A 81 -1.97 10.73 -3.50
CA GLU A 81 -1.47 11.58 -4.59
C GLU A 81 -1.43 10.82 -5.92
N TYR A 82 -0.99 9.57 -5.89
CA TYR A 82 -0.96 8.73 -7.08
C TYR A 82 -2.35 8.55 -7.67
N ILE A 83 -3.33 8.22 -6.83
CA ILE A 83 -4.72 8.02 -7.25
C ILE A 83 -5.30 9.32 -7.80
N TYR A 84 -5.06 10.43 -7.12
CA TYR A 84 -5.53 11.74 -7.57
C TYR A 84 -4.99 12.08 -8.95
N THR A 85 -3.71 11.83 -9.18
CA THR A 85 -3.07 12.08 -10.48
C THR A 85 -3.69 11.22 -11.58
N LYS A 86 -4.00 9.96 -11.27
CA LYS A 86 -4.64 9.04 -12.22
C LYS A 86 -6.05 9.52 -12.61
N GLU A 87 -6.83 9.97 -11.63
CA GLU A 87 -8.21 10.37 -11.86
C GLU A 87 -8.34 11.71 -12.60
N ASN A 88 -7.33 12.56 -12.50
CA ASN A 88 -7.37 13.93 -13.07
C ASN A 88 -6.54 14.09 -14.33
N ARG A 89 -6.28 13.01 -15.02
CA ARG A 89 -5.64 13.07 -16.33
C ARG A 89 -6.58 13.43 -17.43
#